data_f5a3aedb4ce8545e9f7279e85fd8d105
#
_entry.id   f5a3aedb4ce8545e9f7279e85fd8d105
#
_cell.length_a   1.000
_cell.length_b   1.000
_cell.length_c   1.000
_cell.angle_alpha   90.00
_cell.angle_beta   90.00
_cell.angle_gamma   90.00
#
_symmetry.space_group_name_H-M   'P 1'
#
loop_
_entity.id
_entity.type
_entity.pdbx_description
1 polymer ?
#
loop_
_entity_poly.entity_id
_entity_poly.type
_entity_poly.pdbx_seq_one_letter_code
_entity_poly.pdbx_strand_id
1 'polypeptide(L)'
;MTAALARLKRKFWLAPVSNGNISLMVDLARRNNFLWDAILGAEIAHDYKRKPDVYLASCAAFDLEPEQCMMVAAHSNDLEAAARLGLRTAHTARPDEYGPNTGERAPTVAVDFAAKNLAALADTLGV
;
A
#
# COMPACT_ATOMS: atom_id res chain seq x y z
N MET A 1 -9.77 -6.99 -7.88
CA MET A 1 -9.03 -5.84 -7.29
C MET A 1 -9.81 -4.53 -7.35
N THR A 2 -10.34 -4.16 -8.50
CA THR A 2 -11.08 -2.88 -8.67
C THR A 2 -12.27 -2.76 -7.71
N ALA A 3 -13.03 -3.84 -7.55
CA ALA A 3 -14.17 -3.86 -6.61
C ALA A 3 -13.72 -3.69 -5.15
N ALA A 4 -12.60 -4.32 -4.77
CA ALA A 4 -12.06 -4.18 -3.42
C ALA A 4 -11.57 -2.75 -3.16
N LEU A 5 -10.90 -2.13 -4.13
CA LEU A 5 -10.47 -0.74 -4.02
C LEU A 5 -11.67 0.21 -3.89
N ALA A 6 -12.74 -0.03 -4.65
CA ALA A 6 -13.96 0.79 -4.54
C ALA A 6 -14.58 0.69 -3.14
N ARG A 7 -14.59 -0.49 -2.53
CA ARG A 7 -15.06 -0.70 -1.16
C ARG A 7 -14.22 0.08 -0.16
N LEU A 8 -12.90 -0.02 -0.25
CA LEU A 8 -11.97 0.68 0.63
C LEU A 8 -12.08 2.19 0.48
N LYS A 9 -12.26 2.68 -0.76
CA LYS A 9 -12.37 4.11 -1.06
C LYS A 9 -13.58 4.78 -0.40
N ARG A 10 -14.62 4.04 -0.10
CA ARG A 10 -15.81 4.60 0.59
C ARG A 10 -15.48 5.12 1.98
N LYS A 11 -14.44 4.59 2.62
CA LYS A 11 -14.09 4.93 4.00
C LYS A 11 -12.70 5.54 4.14
N PHE A 12 -11.79 5.23 3.22
CA PHE A 12 -10.40 5.66 3.29
C PHE A 12 -9.98 6.41 2.05
N TRP A 13 -9.01 7.29 2.20
CA TRP A 13 -8.28 7.83 1.06
C TRP A 13 -7.27 6.77 0.60
N LEU A 14 -7.19 6.55 -0.71
CA LEU A 14 -6.34 5.55 -1.32
C LEU A 14 -5.29 6.18 -2.21
N ALA A 15 -4.06 5.74 -2.05
CA ALA A 15 -2.96 6.17 -2.92
C ALA A 15 -1.95 5.03 -3.08
N PRO A 16 -1.41 4.81 -4.29
CA PRO A 16 -0.26 3.94 -4.45
C PRO A 16 0.98 4.65 -3.90
N VAL A 17 1.85 3.89 -3.25
CA VAL A 17 3.16 4.35 -2.80
C VAL A 17 4.20 3.47 -3.50
N SER A 18 4.74 3.96 -4.60
CA SER A 18 5.54 3.17 -5.52
C SER A 18 6.90 3.82 -5.78
N ASN A 19 7.88 3.00 -6.14
CA ASN A 19 9.15 3.47 -6.69
C ASN A 19 9.04 3.92 -8.15
N GLY A 20 7.92 3.63 -8.82
CA GLY A 20 7.63 4.13 -10.15
C GLY A 20 7.32 5.62 -10.16
N ASN A 21 7.55 6.28 -11.29
CA ASN A 21 7.24 7.70 -11.41
C ASN A 21 5.73 7.95 -11.52
N ILE A 22 5.33 9.19 -11.28
CA ILE A 22 3.91 9.57 -11.26
C ILE A 22 3.24 9.31 -12.61
N SER A 23 3.87 9.66 -13.72
CA SER A 23 3.27 9.48 -15.04
C SER A 23 3.01 8.02 -15.38
N LEU A 24 3.90 7.12 -14.99
CA LEU A 24 3.69 5.67 -15.13
C LEU A 24 2.50 5.22 -14.30
N MET A 25 2.40 5.67 -13.06
CA MET A 25 1.30 5.29 -12.17
C MET A 25 -0.05 5.82 -12.64
N VAL A 26 -0.09 7.02 -13.22
CA VAL A 26 -1.29 7.58 -13.85
C VAL A 26 -1.74 6.71 -15.03
N ASP A 27 -0.81 6.31 -15.89
CA ASP A 27 -1.11 5.48 -17.05
C ASP A 27 -1.66 4.10 -16.63
N LEU A 28 -1.02 3.46 -15.66
CA LEU A 28 -1.49 2.19 -15.11
C LEU A 28 -2.88 2.33 -14.47
N ALA A 29 -3.13 3.40 -13.74
CA ALA A 29 -4.42 3.64 -13.11
C ALA A 29 -5.53 3.79 -14.16
N ARG A 30 -5.29 4.53 -15.23
CA ARG A 30 -6.27 4.73 -16.31
C ARG A 30 -6.56 3.42 -17.05
N ARG A 31 -5.55 2.62 -17.32
CA ARG A 31 -5.72 1.32 -18.01
C ARG A 31 -6.49 0.30 -17.18
N ASN A 32 -6.40 0.37 -15.85
CA ASN A 32 -7.00 -0.60 -14.96
C ASN A 32 -8.22 -0.04 -14.19
N ASN A 33 -8.64 1.18 -14.47
CA ASN A 33 -9.74 1.86 -13.77
C ASN A 33 -9.50 1.97 -12.26
N PHE A 34 -8.25 2.18 -11.85
CA PHE A 34 -7.94 2.46 -10.45
C PHE A 34 -8.23 3.92 -10.14
N LEU A 35 -9.10 4.16 -9.16
CA LEU A 35 -9.53 5.51 -8.79
C LEU A 35 -8.79 5.96 -7.53
N TRP A 36 -7.53 6.33 -7.69
CA TRP A 36 -6.71 6.83 -6.59
C TRP A 36 -7.11 8.24 -6.17
N ASP A 37 -7.00 8.54 -4.88
CA ASP A 37 -7.17 9.91 -4.36
C ASP A 37 -5.91 10.75 -4.62
N ALA A 38 -4.75 10.11 -4.63
CA ALA A 38 -3.47 10.72 -4.98
C ALA A 38 -2.52 9.64 -5.49
N ILE A 39 -1.39 10.04 -6.07
CA ILE A 39 -0.30 9.13 -6.44
C ILE A 39 0.95 9.61 -5.73
N LEU A 40 1.49 8.77 -4.86
CA LEU A 40 2.58 9.08 -3.94
C LEU A 40 3.76 8.14 -4.15
N GLY A 41 4.83 8.31 -3.37
CA GLY A 41 5.97 7.42 -3.37
C GLY A 41 7.28 8.12 -3.68
N ALA A 42 8.17 7.45 -4.40
CA ALA A 42 9.55 7.89 -4.62
C ALA A 42 9.66 9.27 -5.26
N GLU A 43 8.84 9.57 -6.26
CA GLU A 43 8.93 10.85 -6.98
C GLU A 43 8.54 12.04 -6.09
N ILE A 44 7.52 11.88 -5.22
CA ILE A 44 7.11 12.92 -4.27
C ILE A 44 8.19 13.14 -3.21
N ALA A 45 8.79 12.06 -2.72
CA ALA A 45 9.80 12.12 -1.67
C ALA A 45 11.20 12.43 -2.20
N HIS A 46 11.42 12.38 -3.51
CA HIS A 46 12.72 12.42 -4.15
C HIS A 46 13.67 11.33 -3.63
N ASP A 47 13.11 10.18 -3.29
CA ASP A 47 13.83 9.03 -2.73
C ASP A 47 13.05 7.74 -3.03
N TYR A 48 13.59 6.59 -2.67
CA TYR A 48 12.99 5.29 -2.94
C TYR A 48 12.48 4.62 -1.68
N LYS A 49 11.46 3.73 -1.83
CA LYS A 49 10.89 2.96 -0.74
C LYS A 49 11.94 2.27 0.11
N ARG A 50 11.55 2.07 1.34
CA ARG A 50 12.23 1.62 2.54
C ARG A 50 13.11 2.67 3.17
N LYS A 51 13.31 3.82 2.53
CA LYS A 51 13.87 5.00 3.19
C LYS A 51 12.76 5.78 3.89
N PRO A 52 13.00 6.31 5.08
CA PRO A 52 11.97 6.99 5.88
C PRO A 52 11.22 8.08 5.13
N ASP A 53 11.90 8.86 4.30
CA ASP A 53 11.30 10.01 3.60
C ASP A 53 10.13 9.61 2.69
N VAL A 54 10.17 8.43 2.07
CA VAL A 54 9.09 7.97 1.19
C VAL A 54 7.79 7.81 1.96
N TYR A 55 7.86 7.16 3.12
CA TYR A 55 6.67 6.91 3.94
C TYR A 55 6.17 8.17 4.62
N LEU A 56 7.09 8.97 5.18
CA LEU A 56 6.73 10.20 5.88
C LEU A 56 6.18 11.26 4.93
N ALA A 57 6.76 11.43 3.75
CA ALA A 57 6.24 12.35 2.74
C ALA A 57 4.86 11.93 2.23
N SER A 58 4.61 10.63 2.12
CA SER A 58 3.31 10.11 1.70
C SER A 58 2.22 10.42 2.73
N CYS A 59 2.52 10.25 4.02
CA CYS A 59 1.58 10.63 5.08
C CYS A 59 1.34 12.15 5.10
N ALA A 60 2.40 12.94 5.00
CA ALA A 60 2.32 14.40 5.01
C ALA A 60 1.54 14.95 3.81
N ALA A 61 1.57 14.27 2.66
CA ALA A 61 0.82 14.66 1.47
C ALA A 61 -0.70 14.69 1.73
N PHE A 62 -1.18 13.89 2.68
CA PHE A 62 -2.58 13.88 3.11
C PHE A 62 -2.82 14.69 4.39
N ASP A 63 -1.84 15.42 4.87
CA ASP A 63 -1.89 16.13 6.16
C ASP A 63 -2.21 15.20 7.33
N LEU A 64 -1.67 13.98 7.29
CA LEU A 64 -1.90 12.96 8.30
C LEU A 64 -0.61 12.60 9.04
N GLU A 65 -0.77 12.21 10.30
CA GLU A 65 0.33 11.61 11.06
C GLU A 65 0.50 10.13 10.66
N PRO A 66 1.70 9.55 10.83
CA PRO A 66 1.92 8.15 10.48
C PRO A 66 0.90 7.18 11.10
N GLU A 67 0.49 7.40 12.34
CA GLU A 67 -0.47 6.54 13.05
C GLU A 67 -1.87 6.54 12.42
N GLN A 68 -2.16 7.53 11.59
CA GLN A 68 -3.44 7.66 10.87
C GLN A 68 -3.37 7.01 9.48
N CYS A 69 -2.21 6.49 9.08
CA CYS A 69 -1.96 5.90 7.78
C CYS A 69 -1.70 4.41 7.90
N MET A 70 -2.10 3.67 6.90
CA MET A 70 -1.83 2.23 6.82
C MET A 70 -1.05 1.92 5.53
N MET A 71 0.08 1.25 5.68
CA MET A 71 0.80 0.69 4.55
C MET A 71 0.27 -0.70 4.24
N VAL A 72 -0.20 -0.89 3.02
CA VAL A 72 -0.69 -2.18 2.51
C VAL A 72 0.31 -2.69 1.49
N ALA A 73 0.87 -3.85 1.72
CA ALA A 73 1.88 -4.42 0.83
C ALA A 73 1.90 -5.94 0.87
N ALA A 74 2.51 -6.54 -0.13
CA ALA A 74 2.74 -7.98 -0.22
C ALA A 74 4.16 -8.36 0.25
N HIS A 75 5.00 -7.40 0.59
CA HIS A 75 6.38 -7.60 0.98
C HIS A 75 6.61 -7.19 2.43
N SER A 76 7.06 -8.15 3.25
CA SER A 76 7.24 -7.92 4.69
C SER A 76 8.27 -6.84 5.00
N ASN A 77 9.34 -6.72 4.21
CA ASN A 77 10.35 -5.68 4.44
C ASN A 77 9.83 -4.26 4.22
N ASP A 78 8.88 -4.07 3.30
CA ASP A 78 8.21 -2.77 3.09
C ASP A 78 7.36 -2.42 4.32
N LEU A 79 6.63 -3.39 4.86
CA LEU A 79 5.80 -3.22 6.04
C LEU A 79 6.63 -2.98 7.31
N GLU A 80 7.75 -3.68 7.46
CA GLU A 80 8.64 -3.46 8.58
C GLU A 80 9.19 -2.03 8.59
N ALA A 81 9.60 -1.52 7.44
CA ALA A 81 10.10 -0.16 7.30
C ALA A 81 9.03 0.87 7.68
N ALA A 82 7.80 0.67 7.20
CA ALA A 82 6.68 1.56 7.53
C ALA A 82 6.32 1.51 9.01
N ALA A 83 6.29 0.32 9.60
CA ALA A 83 5.96 0.14 11.02
C ALA A 83 6.94 0.86 11.94
N ARG A 84 8.21 0.91 11.59
CA ARG A 84 9.24 1.63 12.38
C ARG A 84 8.97 3.13 12.49
N LEU A 85 8.18 3.67 11.57
CA LEU A 85 7.84 5.10 11.52
C LEU A 85 6.47 5.39 12.14
N GLY A 86 5.78 4.36 12.63
CA GLY A 86 4.49 4.50 13.28
C GLY A 86 3.28 4.26 12.39
N LEU A 87 3.45 3.91 11.11
CA LEU A 87 2.34 3.55 10.26
C LEU A 87 1.71 2.23 10.74
N ARG A 88 0.41 2.10 10.53
CA ARG A 88 -0.27 0.82 10.62
C ARG A 88 0.09 -0.02 9.40
N THR A 89 -0.01 -1.33 9.51
CA THR A 89 0.44 -2.23 8.47
C THR A 89 -0.58 -3.32 8.18
N ALA A 90 -0.72 -3.65 6.89
CA ALA A 90 -1.53 -4.77 6.43
C ALA A 90 -0.79 -5.54 5.35
N HIS A 91 -0.66 -6.84 5.53
CA HIS A 91 -0.08 -7.72 4.53
C HIS A 91 -1.19 -8.31 3.67
N THR A 92 -1.08 -8.13 2.35
CA THR A 92 -1.96 -8.79 1.39
C THR A 92 -1.13 -9.75 0.55
N ALA A 93 -1.41 -11.05 0.65
CA ALA A 93 -0.59 -12.07 0.03
C ALA A 93 -0.67 -12.02 -1.50
N ARG A 94 0.47 -12.22 -2.14
CA ARG A 94 0.59 -12.41 -3.59
C ARG A 94 1.53 -13.60 -3.83
N PRO A 95 1.08 -14.83 -3.53
CA PRO A 95 1.96 -16.01 -3.50
C PRO A 95 2.54 -16.38 -4.86
N ASP A 96 1.90 -15.92 -5.94
CA ASP A 96 2.35 -16.21 -7.31
C ASP A 96 2.82 -14.95 -8.05
N GLU A 97 3.36 -13.97 -7.30
CA GLU A 97 3.73 -12.64 -7.83
C GLU A 97 4.71 -12.73 -9.02
N TYR A 98 5.69 -13.61 -8.94
CA TYR A 98 6.72 -13.80 -9.97
C TYR A 98 6.65 -15.18 -10.61
N GLY A 99 5.55 -15.90 -10.41
CA GLY A 99 5.32 -17.27 -10.83
C GLY A 99 4.83 -18.13 -9.66
N PRO A 100 4.47 -19.40 -9.88
CA PRO A 100 3.94 -20.25 -8.81
C PRO A 100 4.84 -20.31 -7.57
N ASN A 101 4.28 -20.01 -6.40
CA ASN A 101 4.93 -20.09 -5.10
C ASN A 101 6.18 -19.19 -4.93
N THR A 102 6.25 -18.07 -5.65
CA THR A 102 7.39 -17.15 -5.59
C THR A 102 7.19 -15.98 -4.63
N GLY A 103 5.94 -15.64 -4.30
CA GLY A 103 5.62 -14.53 -3.40
C GLY A 103 5.39 -14.99 -1.97
N GLU A 104 5.32 -14.02 -1.05
CA GLU A 104 5.00 -14.30 0.34
C GLU A 104 3.54 -14.71 0.50
N ARG A 105 3.28 -15.82 1.19
CA ARG A 105 1.93 -16.28 1.53
C ARG A 105 1.43 -15.68 2.83
N ALA A 106 2.35 -15.33 3.71
CA ALA A 106 2.07 -14.73 5.00
C ALA A 106 3.22 -13.79 5.37
N PRO A 107 2.97 -12.81 6.27
CA PRO A 107 4.01 -11.89 6.69
C PRO A 107 5.09 -12.63 7.51
N THR A 108 6.34 -12.19 7.33
CA THR A 108 7.49 -12.67 8.13
C THR A 108 7.84 -11.70 9.24
N VAL A 109 7.09 -10.62 9.39
CA VAL A 109 7.23 -9.59 10.42
C VAL A 109 5.89 -9.35 11.10
N ALA A 110 5.88 -8.66 12.23
CA ALA A 110 4.64 -8.28 12.91
C ALA A 110 3.87 -7.26 12.08
N VAL A 111 2.57 -7.48 11.89
CA VAL A 111 1.66 -6.59 11.17
C VAL A 111 0.36 -6.46 11.93
N ASP A 112 -0.38 -5.36 11.68
CA ASP A 112 -1.70 -5.17 12.29
C ASP A 112 -2.76 -6.09 11.68
N PHE A 113 -2.68 -6.30 10.37
CA PHE A 113 -3.61 -7.17 9.64
C PHE A 113 -2.86 -8.02 8.62
N ALA A 114 -3.36 -9.23 8.39
CA ALA A 114 -2.89 -10.10 7.32
C ALA A 114 -4.10 -10.66 6.58
N ALA A 115 -4.12 -10.52 5.26
CA ALA A 115 -5.23 -10.96 4.44
C ALA A 115 -4.72 -11.65 3.17
N LYS A 116 -5.51 -12.57 2.64
CA LYS A 116 -5.13 -13.31 1.42
C LYS A 116 -5.23 -12.46 0.16
N ASN A 117 -5.99 -11.36 0.20
CA ASN A 117 -6.15 -10.41 -0.90
C ASN A 117 -6.80 -9.12 -0.38
N LEU A 118 -6.96 -8.13 -1.25
CA LEU A 118 -7.57 -6.84 -0.88
C LEU A 118 -9.04 -6.98 -0.51
N ALA A 119 -9.79 -7.88 -1.13
CA ALA A 119 -11.19 -8.11 -0.77
C ALA A 119 -11.32 -8.63 0.67
N ALA A 120 -10.46 -9.57 1.06
CA ALA A 120 -10.41 -10.07 2.43
C ALA A 120 -10.01 -8.97 3.42
N LEU A 121 -9.09 -8.08 3.03
CA LEU A 121 -8.72 -6.93 3.85
C LEU A 121 -9.91 -5.99 4.04
N ALA A 122 -10.65 -5.69 2.97
CA ALA A 122 -11.86 -4.86 3.05
C ALA A 122 -12.88 -5.47 4.00
N ASP A 123 -13.09 -6.79 3.95
CA ASP A 123 -13.98 -7.50 4.88
C ASP A 123 -13.51 -7.32 6.33
N THR A 124 -12.22 -7.49 6.58
CA THR A 124 -11.63 -7.33 7.93
C THR A 124 -11.80 -5.91 8.46
N LEU A 125 -11.68 -4.91 7.60
CA LEU A 125 -11.84 -3.51 7.97
C LEU A 125 -13.31 -3.05 8.03
N GLY A 126 -14.25 -3.92 7.68
CA GLY A 126 -15.68 -3.64 7.81
C GLY A 126 -16.26 -2.72 6.73
N VAL A 127 -15.69 -2.77 5.54
CA VAL A 127 -16.15 -1.94 4.41
C VAL A 127 -16.60 -2.75 3.20
#